data_bc2775bb04cb4421594a45178a656142
#
_entry.id   bc2775bb04cb4421594a45178a656142
#
_cell.length_a   1.000
_cell.length_b   1.000
_cell.length_c   1.000
_cell.angle_alpha   90.00
_cell.angle_beta   90.00
_cell.angle_gamma   90.00
#
_symmetry.space_group_name_H-M   'P 1'
#
loop_
_entity.id
_entity.type
_entity.pdbx_description
1 polymer ?
#
loop_
_entity_poly.entity_id
_entity_poly.type
_entity_poly.pdbx_seq_one_letter_code
_entity_poly.pdbx_strand_id
1 'polypeptide(L)'
;LLAPVLVIAASVGTFSFLPWNNGAVVLDFNVGLFLLTAVSSIGVVGVFLAGWGSNNKYSVVSAMRGAVQMISYEMSLCLCLITAVILTGTMQISGIVEAQTGAWNWLIFQGHIPAWIAFITFLIAGNAEANRGPFDLAEAESELTAGYHTEYSGMGFGFYYLAEYLNLFVISGIASTVFLGGWAPFNIGVDAVDNLLNYIPGIVWFMGKTFLVVWLLMWVRWTFPRLRIDQILKLEWKYLMPLALINLVIMTVVVAMGWHF
;
A
#
# COMPACT_ATOMS: atom_id res chain seq x y z
N LEU A 1 -21.36 -1.24 -16.37
CA LEU A 1 -20.24 -0.87 -17.25
C LEU A 1 -19.28 0.13 -16.60
N LEU A 2 -19.77 1.06 -15.78
CA LEU A 2 -18.94 2.10 -15.17
C LEU A 2 -18.02 1.56 -14.05
N ALA A 3 -18.49 0.61 -13.27
CA ALA A 3 -17.78 0.11 -12.10
C ALA A 3 -16.40 -0.52 -12.42
N PRO A 4 -16.22 -1.44 -13.40
CA PRO A 4 -14.91 -1.96 -13.75
C PRO A 4 -13.93 -0.87 -14.23
N VAL A 5 -14.47 0.13 -14.96
CA VAL A 5 -13.68 1.25 -15.46
C VAL A 5 -13.16 2.11 -14.31
N LEU A 6 -13.99 2.38 -13.29
CA LEU A 6 -13.57 3.15 -12.11
C LEU A 6 -12.47 2.43 -11.31
N VAL A 7 -12.62 1.11 -11.10
CA VAL A 7 -11.62 0.34 -10.34
C VAL A 7 -10.28 0.33 -11.06
N ILE A 8 -10.27 0.05 -12.37
CA ILE A 8 -9.01 0.05 -13.12
C ILE A 8 -8.41 1.46 -13.27
N ALA A 9 -9.26 2.49 -13.44
CA ALA A 9 -8.79 3.87 -13.52
C ALA A 9 -8.12 4.33 -12.22
N ALA A 10 -8.67 3.94 -11.06
CA ALA A 10 -8.05 4.20 -9.77
C ALA A 10 -6.70 3.51 -9.64
N SER A 11 -6.61 2.22 -10.00
CA SER A 11 -5.36 1.44 -9.92
C SER A 11 -4.28 1.97 -10.86
N VAL A 12 -4.62 2.33 -12.09
CA VAL A 12 -3.68 2.93 -13.06
C VAL A 12 -3.29 4.35 -12.62
N GLY A 13 -4.25 5.10 -12.06
CA GLY A 13 -3.99 6.42 -11.49
C GLY A 13 -2.95 6.38 -10.38
N THR A 14 -3.11 5.49 -9.40
CA THR A 14 -2.16 5.32 -8.30
C THR A 14 -0.79 4.84 -8.77
N PHE A 15 -0.76 3.96 -9.78
CA PHE A 15 0.47 3.49 -10.40
C PHE A 15 1.30 4.63 -11.02
N SER A 16 0.66 5.68 -11.53
CA SER A 16 1.32 6.84 -12.15
C SER A 16 2.10 7.71 -11.15
N PHE A 17 1.83 7.60 -9.85
CA PHE A 17 2.57 8.30 -8.80
C PHE A 17 3.85 7.58 -8.37
N LEU A 18 4.05 6.30 -8.76
CA LEU A 18 5.22 5.56 -8.35
C LEU A 18 6.49 6.09 -9.03
N PRO A 19 7.54 6.37 -8.26
CA PRO A 19 8.80 6.87 -8.77
C PRO A 19 9.69 5.67 -9.19
N TRP A 20 9.86 5.48 -10.47
CA TRP A 20 10.62 4.37 -11.04
C TRP A 20 12.12 4.55 -11.01
N ASN A 21 12.58 5.80 -11.15
CA ASN A 21 13.99 6.17 -11.15
C ASN A 21 14.13 7.66 -10.86
N ASN A 22 15.32 8.13 -10.59
CA ASN A 22 15.62 9.55 -10.49
C ASN A 22 15.24 10.24 -11.81
N GLY A 23 14.26 11.17 -11.76
CA GLY A 23 13.74 11.85 -12.94
C GLY A 23 12.75 11.05 -13.81
N ALA A 24 12.45 9.77 -13.49
CA ALA A 24 11.46 8.96 -14.18
C ALA A 24 10.19 8.79 -13.30
N VAL A 25 9.52 9.89 -13.05
CA VAL A 25 8.22 9.94 -12.35
C VAL A 25 7.20 10.51 -13.32
N VAL A 26 6.03 9.88 -13.45
CA VAL A 26 4.98 10.34 -14.37
C VAL A 26 4.25 11.54 -13.76
N LEU A 27 3.90 11.47 -12.48
CA LEU A 27 3.19 12.50 -11.73
C LEU A 27 3.92 12.74 -10.40
N ASP A 28 4.66 13.84 -10.30
CA ASP A 28 5.36 14.24 -9.07
C ASP A 28 4.82 15.59 -8.58
N PHE A 29 4.01 15.54 -7.54
CA PHE A 29 3.41 16.71 -6.90
C PHE A 29 3.96 16.91 -5.49
N ASN A 30 4.00 18.16 -5.03
CA ASN A 30 4.41 18.47 -3.65
C ASN A 30 3.58 17.77 -2.57
N VAL A 31 2.32 17.42 -2.89
CA VAL A 31 1.40 16.65 -2.05
C VAL A 31 1.11 15.26 -2.64
N GLY A 32 2.09 14.69 -3.34
CA GLY A 32 1.96 13.45 -4.11
C GLY A 32 1.41 12.28 -3.29
N LEU A 33 1.90 12.11 -2.06
CA LEU A 33 1.48 11.04 -1.16
C LEU A 33 -0.02 11.13 -0.81
N PHE A 34 -0.52 12.35 -0.54
CA PHE A 34 -1.93 12.58 -0.25
C PHE A 34 -2.82 12.35 -1.47
N LEU A 35 -2.38 12.81 -2.65
CA LEU A 35 -3.12 12.57 -3.90
C LEU A 35 -3.16 11.08 -4.25
N LEU A 36 -2.09 10.34 -3.99
CA LEU A 36 -2.04 8.91 -4.21
C LEU A 36 -3.12 8.19 -3.38
N THR A 37 -3.23 8.47 -2.07
CA THR A 37 -4.28 7.87 -1.22
C THR A 37 -5.67 8.32 -1.64
N ALA A 38 -5.86 9.58 -2.02
CA ALA A 38 -7.15 10.07 -2.53
C ALA A 38 -7.60 9.39 -3.83
N VAL A 39 -6.66 9.07 -4.72
CA VAL A 39 -6.98 8.34 -5.96
C VAL A 39 -7.27 6.87 -5.68
N SER A 40 -6.57 6.21 -4.72
CA SER A 40 -6.87 4.84 -4.33
C SER A 40 -8.28 4.68 -3.77
N SER A 41 -8.77 5.66 -2.99
CA SER A 41 -10.13 5.67 -2.44
C SER A 41 -11.23 5.62 -3.49
N ILE A 42 -10.98 6.11 -4.72
CA ILE A 42 -11.95 5.99 -5.83
C ILE A 42 -12.21 4.52 -6.17
N GLY A 43 -11.24 3.64 -5.97
CA GLY A 43 -11.38 2.19 -6.17
C GLY A 43 -12.48 1.58 -5.29
N VAL A 44 -12.62 2.07 -4.06
CA VAL A 44 -13.67 1.62 -3.12
C VAL A 44 -15.06 1.92 -3.68
N VAL A 45 -15.24 3.11 -4.24
CA VAL A 45 -16.50 3.50 -4.90
C VAL A 45 -16.80 2.56 -6.08
N GLY A 46 -15.76 2.20 -6.85
CA GLY A 46 -15.88 1.25 -7.95
C GLY A 46 -16.36 -0.14 -7.51
N VAL A 47 -15.81 -0.69 -6.43
CA VAL A 47 -16.22 -1.97 -5.85
C VAL A 47 -17.66 -1.91 -5.33
N PHE A 48 -18.03 -0.84 -4.63
CA PHE A 48 -19.39 -0.63 -4.14
C PHE A 48 -20.41 -0.56 -5.29
N LEU A 49 -20.10 0.19 -6.34
CA LEU A 49 -20.95 0.29 -7.53
C LEU A 49 -21.08 -1.03 -8.28
N ALA A 50 -20.04 -1.88 -8.23
CA ALA A 50 -20.09 -3.21 -8.84
C ALA A 50 -21.15 -4.09 -8.20
N GLY A 51 -21.16 -4.18 -6.87
CA GLY A 51 -22.18 -4.92 -6.15
C GLY A 51 -23.58 -4.34 -6.29
N TRP A 52 -23.69 -3.00 -6.24
CA TRP A 52 -24.98 -2.34 -6.44
C TRP A 52 -25.54 -2.55 -7.84
N GLY A 53 -24.70 -2.44 -8.87
CA GLY A 53 -25.10 -2.62 -10.27
C GLY A 53 -25.46 -4.03 -10.66
N SER A 54 -25.00 -5.04 -9.92
CA SER A 54 -25.33 -6.46 -10.14
C SER A 54 -26.78 -6.81 -9.79
N ASN A 55 -27.51 -5.97 -9.08
CA ASN A 55 -28.90 -6.17 -8.63
C ASN A 55 -29.14 -7.53 -7.96
N ASN A 56 -28.12 -8.10 -7.36
CA ASN A 56 -28.15 -9.36 -6.62
C ASN A 56 -27.85 -9.10 -5.14
N LYS A 57 -28.71 -9.62 -4.25
CA LYS A 57 -28.57 -9.40 -2.79
C LYS A 57 -27.24 -9.88 -2.22
N TYR A 58 -26.69 -10.98 -2.72
CA TYR A 58 -25.40 -11.51 -2.28
C TYR A 58 -24.23 -10.64 -2.74
N SER A 59 -24.30 -10.15 -3.97
CA SER A 59 -23.29 -9.24 -4.53
C SER A 59 -23.26 -7.89 -3.79
N VAL A 60 -24.44 -7.33 -3.43
CA VAL A 60 -24.51 -6.09 -2.64
C VAL A 60 -23.91 -6.27 -1.24
N VAL A 61 -24.24 -7.38 -0.56
CA VAL A 61 -23.67 -7.67 0.76
C VAL A 61 -22.15 -7.86 0.68
N SER A 62 -21.65 -8.53 -0.36
CA SER A 62 -20.22 -8.69 -0.61
C SER A 62 -19.51 -7.37 -0.82
N ALA A 63 -20.06 -6.50 -1.70
CA ALA A 63 -19.50 -5.20 -1.97
C ALA A 63 -19.48 -4.30 -0.71
N MET A 64 -20.54 -4.34 0.10
CA MET A 64 -20.57 -3.61 1.38
C MET A 64 -19.48 -4.11 2.33
N ARG A 65 -19.26 -5.42 2.45
CA ARG A 65 -18.19 -5.99 3.29
C ARG A 65 -16.81 -5.55 2.81
N GLY A 66 -16.56 -5.61 1.50
CA GLY A 66 -15.30 -5.16 0.89
C GLY A 66 -15.08 -3.65 1.07
N ALA A 67 -16.09 -2.83 0.83
CA ALA A 67 -15.99 -1.38 1.00
C ALA A 67 -15.70 -0.99 2.45
N VAL A 68 -16.39 -1.58 3.44
CA VAL A 68 -16.14 -1.32 4.87
C VAL A 68 -14.72 -1.74 5.27
N GLN A 69 -14.23 -2.86 4.76
CA GLN A 69 -12.85 -3.29 4.97
C GLN A 69 -11.87 -2.27 4.41
N MET A 70 -11.95 -1.93 3.13
CA MET A 70 -11.03 -1.00 2.46
C MET A 70 -10.99 0.36 3.17
N ILE A 71 -12.15 0.98 3.45
CA ILE A 71 -12.25 2.27 4.15
C ILE A 71 -11.61 2.20 5.55
N SER A 72 -11.84 1.11 6.28
CA SER A 72 -11.29 0.96 7.63
C SER A 72 -9.76 0.89 7.59
N TYR A 73 -9.19 0.06 6.73
CA TYR A 73 -7.74 -0.13 6.66
C TYR A 73 -7.00 1.04 6.01
N GLU A 74 -7.66 1.82 5.15
CA GLU A 74 -7.13 3.07 4.59
C GLU A 74 -6.75 4.07 5.68
N MET A 75 -7.50 4.13 6.79
CA MET A 75 -7.16 4.99 7.94
C MET A 75 -5.81 4.63 8.55
N SER A 76 -5.55 3.35 8.80
CA SER A 76 -4.26 2.90 9.33
C SER A 76 -3.11 3.08 8.34
N LEU A 77 -3.36 2.87 7.04
CA LEU A 77 -2.38 3.17 5.99
C LEU A 77 -1.99 4.64 5.99
N CYS A 78 -2.96 5.55 5.98
CA CYS A 78 -2.71 6.99 6.02
C CYS A 78 -1.86 7.38 7.26
N LEU A 79 -2.17 6.84 8.43
CA LEU A 79 -1.40 7.12 9.66
C LEU A 79 0.05 6.63 9.53
N CYS A 80 0.29 5.45 8.93
CA CYS A 80 1.63 4.95 8.69
C CYS A 80 2.40 5.81 7.67
N LEU A 81 1.74 6.31 6.64
CA LEU A 81 2.35 7.21 5.67
C LEU A 81 2.69 8.58 6.28
N ILE A 82 1.83 9.11 7.17
CA ILE A 82 2.09 10.36 7.89
C ILE A 82 3.32 10.21 8.80
N THR A 83 3.57 9.05 9.40
CA THR A 83 4.81 8.85 10.20
C THR A 83 6.06 9.03 9.36
N ALA A 84 6.04 8.57 8.10
CA ALA A 84 7.14 8.77 7.17
C ALA A 84 7.30 10.25 6.76
N VAL A 85 6.17 10.95 6.54
CA VAL A 85 6.18 12.39 6.23
C VAL A 85 6.77 13.21 7.39
N ILE A 86 6.45 12.86 8.63
CA ILE A 86 7.00 13.55 9.82
C ILE A 86 8.51 13.40 9.86
N LEU A 87 9.05 12.23 9.51
CA LEU A 87 10.49 11.97 9.53
C LEU A 87 11.22 12.69 8.39
N THR A 88 10.66 12.69 7.17
CA THR A 88 11.29 13.28 5.98
C THR A 88 10.99 14.77 5.80
N GLY A 89 9.91 15.28 6.42
CA GLY A 89 9.47 16.68 6.27
C GLY A 89 8.85 17.01 4.91
N THR A 90 8.62 16.03 4.02
CA THR A 90 8.07 16.24 2.68
C THR A 90 6.94 15.26 2.38
N MET A 91 5.94 15.70 1.59
CA MET A 91 4.86 14.84 1.06
C MET A 91 5.10 14.46 -0.41
N GLN A 92 6.15 14.99 -1.02
CA GLN A 92 6.56 14.66 -2.38
C GLN A 92 7.21 13.29 -2.39
N ILE A 93 6.74 12.39 -3.25
CA ILE A 93 7.19 10.98 -3.24
C ILE A 93 8.66 10.87 -3.65
N SER A 94 9.10 11.64 -4.65
CA SER A 94 10.53 11.72 -5.02
C SER A 94 11.38 12.29 -3.90
N GLY A 95 10.91 13.34 -3.21
CA GLY A 95 11.61 13.94 -2.07
C GLY A 95 11.77 12.99 -0.88
N ILE A 96 10.79 12.11 -0.64
CA ILE A 96 10.89 11.06 0.39
C ILE A 96 12.02 10.09 0.04
N VAL A 97 12.17 9.70 -1.23
CA VAL A 97 13.27 8.81 -1.66
C VAL A 97 14.61 9.54 -1.60
N GLU A 98 14.68 10.81 -2.01
CA GLU A 98 15.90 11.60 -1.93
C GLU A 98 16.39 11.77 -0.49
N ALA A 99 15.50 11.96 0.47
CA ALA A 99 15.83 12.02 1.90
C ALA A 99 16.44 10.72 2.44
N GLN A 100 16.18 9.59 1.76
CA GLN A 100 16.71 8.27 2.11
C GLN A 100 18.02 7.92 1.39
N THR A 101 18.58 8.82 0.58
CA THR A 101 19.88 8.60 -0.08
C THR A 101 21.02 8.70 0.95
N GLY A 102 21.87 7.68 0.97
CA GLY A 102 23.03 7.63 1.88
C GLY A 102 23.23 6.27 2.55
N ALA A 103 24.31 6.12 3.30
CA ALA A 103 24.61 4.91 4.02
C ALA A 103 23.64 4.75 5.22
N TRP A 104 22.91 3.64 5.26
CA TRP A 104 21.95 3.31 6.32
C TRP A 104 20.77 4.29 6.48
N ASN A 105 20.53 5.19 5.49
CA ASN A 105 19.51 6.24 5.56
C ASN A 105 18.10 5.80 5.17
N TRP A 106 17.84 4.51 4.98
CA TRP A 106 16.46 4.07 4.75
C TRP A 106 15.60 4.35 5.97
N LEU A 107 14.36 4.81 5.76
CA LEU A 107 13.45 5.15 6.85
C LEU A 107 13.27 4.04 7.88
N ILE A 108 13.31 2.80 7.44
CA ILE A 108 13.18 1.64 8.31
C ILE A 108 14.31 1.57 9.37
N PHE A 109 15.50 2.11 9.06
CA PHE A 109 16.64 2.18 10.00
C PHE A 109 16.67 3.53 10.71
N GLN A 110 16.48 4.63 10.00
CA GLN A 110 16.54 5.99 10.51
C GLN A 110 15.47 6.28 11.57
N GLY A 111 14.25 5.76 11.39
CA GLY A 111 13.14 5.95 12.33
C GLY A 111 13.09 4.97 13.49
N HIS A 112 14.14 4.13 13.68
CA HIS A 112 14.25 3.16 14.76
C HIS A 112 13.01 2.24 14.92
N ILE A 113 12.63 1.91 16.18
CA ILE A 113 11.48 1.04 16.48
C ILE A 113 10.14 1.58 15.90
N PRO A 114 9.82 2.88 15.98
CA PRO A 114 8.59 3.40 15.38
C PRO A 114 8.48 3.17 13.88
N ALA A 115 9.58 3.26 13.13
CA ALA A 115 9.55 2.99 11.69
C ALA A 115 9.28 1.52 11.36
N TRP A 116 9.82 0.60 12.15
CA TRP A 116 9.52 -0.83 12.03
C TRP A 116 8.05 -1.14 12.29
N ILE A 117 7.48 -0.53 13.35
CA ILE A 117 6.06 -0.67 13.68
C ILE A 117 5.20 -0.12 12.54
N ALA A 118 5.53 1.08 12.03
CA ALA A 118 4.84 1.67 10.89
C ALA A 118 4.90 0.77 9.64
N PHE A 119 6.06 0.21 9.32
CA PHE A 119 6.26 -0.67 8.18
C PHE A 119 5.42 -1.96 8.28
N ILE A 120 5.45 -2.63 9.44
CA ILE A 120 4.67 -3.85 9.65
C ILE A 120 3.16 -3.55 9.60
N THR A 121 2.73 -2.47 10.25
CA THR A 121 1.33 -2.02 10.22
C THR A 121 0.89 -1.68 8.80
N PHE A 122 1.74 -0.99 8.03
CA PHE A 122 1.51 -0.67 6.62
C PHE A 122 1.36 -1.94 5.76
N LEU A 123 2.21 -2.95 5.96
CA LEU A 123 2.11 -4.21 5.19
C LEU A 123 0.81 -4.96 5.49
N ILE A 124 0.38 -5.00 6.76
CA ILE A 124 -0.87 -5.66 7.15
C ILE A 124 -2.07 -4.91 6.55
N ALA A 125 -2.11 -3.58 6.72
CA ALA A 125 -3.19 -2.75 6.22
C ALA A 125 -3.23 -2.73 4.68
N GLY A 126 -2.07 -2.66 4.01
CA GLY A 126 -1.97 -2.70 2.55
C GLY A 126 -2.44 -4.05 1.97
N ASN A 127 -2.13 -5.17 2.63
CA ASN A 127 -2.65 -6.46 2.19
C ASN A 127 -4.18 -6.53 2.29
N ALA A 128 -4.76 -5.90 3.32
CA ALA A 128 -6.21 -5.81 3.49
C ALA A 128 -6.86 -4.88 2.46
N GLU A 129 -6.20 -3.78 2.05
CA GLU A 129 -6.67 -2.88 0.98
C GLU A 129 -6.61 -3.56 -0.38
N ALA A 130 -5.60 -4.41 -0.63
CA ALA A 130 -5.50 -5.19 -1.85
C ALA A 130 -6.54 -6.31 -1.95
N ASN A 131 -7.42 -6.49 -0.97
CA ASN A 131 -8.41 -7.58 -0.87
C ASN A 131 -7.79 -8.97 -1.06
N ARG A 132 -6.54 -9.16 -0.65
CA ARG A 132 -5.84 -10.46 -0.77
C ARG A 132 -5.90 -11.26 0.53
N GLY A 133 -5.87 -12.60 0.40
CA GLY A 133 -5.82 -13.46 1.59
C GLY A 133 -4.70 -13.04 2.56
N PRO A 134 -4.96 -13.04 3.87
CA PRO A 134 -6.14 -13.57 4.59
C PRO A 134 -7.37 -12.64 4.66
N PHE A 135 -7.35 -11.47 4.03
CA PHE A 135 -8.37 -10.41 4.10
C PHE A 135 -9.31 -10.40 2.87
N ASP A 136 -9.46 -11.50 2.19
CA ASP A 136 -10.27 -11.67 0.99
C ASP A 136 -11.76 -11.91 1.32
N LEU A 137 -12.45 -10.86 1.79
CA LEU A 137 -13.87 -10.92 2.14
C LEU A 137 -14.80 -10.62 0.95
N ALA A 138 -14.34 -9.81 0.03
CA ALA A 138 -15.13 -9.37 -1.11
C ALA A 138 -15.34 -10.47 -2.14
N GLU A 139 -14.42 -11.45 -2.22
CA GLU A 139 -14.47 -12.59 -3.14
C GLU A 139 -14.90 -13.91 -2.48
N ALA A 140 -15.50 -13.86 -1.29
CA ALA A 140 -15.87 -15.02 -0.47
C ALA A 140 -16.70 -16.08 -1.23
N GLU A 141 -16.08 -16.87 -2.11
CA GLU A 141 -16.75 -17.94 -2.89
C GLU A 141 -17.51 -18.92 -2.00
N SER A 142 -16.97 -19.25 -0.83
CA SER A 142 -17.59 -20.17 0.12
C SER A 142 -18.84 -19.62 0.82
N GLU A 143 -19.00 -18.28 0.89
CA GLU A 143 -20.09 -17.62 1.61
C GLU A 143 -21.07 -16.89 0.68
N LEU A 144 -20.60 -16.30 -0.42
CA LEU A 144 -21.32 -15.32 -1.24
C LEU A 144 -21.27 -15.62 -2.75
N THR A 145 -21.21 -16.87 -3.13
CA THR A 145 -21.17 -17.37 -4.52
C THR A 145 -19.89 -16.96 -5.25
N ALA A 146 -19.79 -15.76 -5.79
CA ALA A 146 -18.58 -15.22 -6.43
C ALA A 146 -18.34 -13.76 -6.02
N GLY A 147 -18.89 -13.34 -4.90
CA GLY A 147 -18.66 -12.00 -4.38
C GLY A 147 -19.35 -10.88 -5.17
N TYR A 148 -18.71 -9.71 -5.26
CA TYR A 148 -19.26 -8.51 -5.89
C TYR A 148 -19.26 -8.59 -7.43
N HIS A 149 -18.49 -9.49 -8.02
CA HIS A 149 -18.37 -9.66 -9.48
C HIS A 149 -19.18 -10.80 -10.06
N THR A 150 -20.16 -11.33 -9.32
CA THR A 150 -21.00 -12.49 -9.71
C THR A 150 -21.65 -12.34 -11.09
N GLU A 151 -22.12 -11.14 -11.44
CA GLU A 151 -22.81 -10.86 -12.70
C GLU A 151 -21.87 -10.38 -13.81
N TYR A 152 -20.56 -10.22 -13.51
CA TYR A 152 -19.59 -9.80 -14.49
C TYR A 152 -18.95 -10.99 -15.20
N SER A 153 -18.85 -10.90 -16.53
CA SER A 153 -18.21 -11.92 -17.37
C SER A 153 -17.26 -11.29 -18.40
N GLY A 154 -16.45 -12.12 -19.02
CA GLY A 154 -15.52 -11.70 -20.06
C GLY A 154 -14.55 -10.60 -19.60
N MET A 155 -14.41 -9.52 -20.38
CA MET A 155 -13.49 -8.43 -20.10
C MET A 155 -13.83 -7.64 -18.84
N GLY A 156 -15.12 -7.53 -18.47
CA GLY A 156 -15.52 -6.87 -17.23
C GLY A 156 -14.95 -7.53 -15.99
N PHE A 157 -14.99 -8.86 -15.95
CA PHE A 157 -14.35 -9.65 -14.91
C PHE A 157 -12.83 -9.53 -14.95
N GLY A 158 -12.23 -9.58 -16.16
CA GLY A 158 -10.79 -9.43 -16.32
C GLY A 158 -10.25 -8.09 -15.79
N PHE A 159 -11.01 -7.01 -15.89
CA PHE A 159 -10.62 -5.70 -15.35
C PHE A 159 -10.53 -5.67 -13.82
N TYR A 160 -11.41 -6.37 -13.11
CA TYR A 160 -11.30 -6.48 -11.65
C TYR A 160 -10.04 -7.22 -11.22
N TYR A 161 -9.75 -8.36 -11.84
CA TYR A 161 -8.52 -9.10 -11.55
C TYR A 161 -7.26 -8.31 -11.89
N LEU A 162 -7.26 -7.62 -13.04
CA LEU A 162 -6.12 -6.77 -13.41
C LEU A 162 -5.90 -5.64 -12.39
N ALA A 163 -6.98 -4.98 -11.97
CA ALA A 163 -6.92 -3.92 -10.97
C ALA A 163 -6.41 -4.42 -9.62
N GLU A 164 -6.83 -5.62 -9.20
CA GLU A 164 -6.39 -6.24 -7.95
C GLU A 164 -4.88 -6.52 -7.95
N TYR A 165 -4.34 -7.09 -9.03
CA TYR A 165 -2.89 -7.30 -9.14
C TYR A 165 -2.11 -5.99 -9.26
N LEU A 166 -2.66 -4.99 -9.95
CA LEU A 166 -2.08 -3.65 -9.99
C LEU A 166 -2.04 -3.01 -8.61
N ASN A 167 -3.10 -3.10 -7.82
CA ASN A 167 -3.15 -2.58 -6.45
C ASN A 167 -2.12 -3.26 -5.55
N LEU A 168 -1.95 -4.58 -5.65
CA LEU A 168 -0.91 -5.30 -4.93
C LEU A 168 0.49 -4.73 -5.26
N PHE A 169 0.75 -4.49 -6.54
CA PHE A 169 2.01 -3.93 -6.99
C PHE A 169 2.19 -2.49 -6.52
N VAL A 170 1.14 -1.67 -6.58
CA VAL A 170 1.15 -0.27 -6.10
C VAL A 170 1.47 -0.21 -4.61
N ILE A 171 0.78 -0.99 -3.77
CA ILE A 171 1.03 -1.04 -2.32
C ILE A 171 2.47 -1.47 -2.02
N SER A 172 2.97 -2.48 -2.75
CA SER A 172 4.36 -2.92 -2.62
C SER A 172 5.34 -1.85 -3.09
N GLY A 173 5.01 -1.11 -4.14
CA GLY A 173 5.77 0.03 -4.65
C GLY A 173 5.82 1.17 -3.64
N ILE A 174 4.70 1.51 -3.00
CA ILE A 174 4.64 2.52 -1.94
C ILE A 174 5.49 2.08 -0.73
N ALA A 175 5.36 0.82 -0.30
CA ALA A 175 6.19 0.27 0.78
C ALA A 175 7.68 0.39 0.48
N SER A 176 8.09 0.09 -0.76
CA SER A 176 9.48 0.19 -1.19
C SER A 176 9.97 1.65 -1.27
N THR A 177 9.14 2.58 -1.74
CA THR A 177 9.50 4.00 -1.84
C THR A 177 9.59 4.67 -0.48
N VAL A 178 8.61 4.42 0.38
CA VAL A 178 8.49 5.10 1.67
C VAL A 178 9.44 4.53 2.71
N PHE A 179 9.61 3.22 2.79
CA PHE A 179 10.39 2.59 3.88
C PHE A 179 11.75 2.04 3.47
N LEU A 180 11.90 1.62 2.20
CA LEU A 180 13.10 0.95 1.70
C LEU A 180 13.93 1.81 0.73
N GLY A 181 13.66 3.10 0.64
CA GLY A 181 14.44 4.03 -0.15
C GLY A 181 14.22 3.95 -1.68
N GLY A 182 13.10 3.38 -2.14
CA GLY A 182 12.71 3.39 -3.56
C GLY A 182 13.83 2.97 -4.52
N TRP A 183 14.20 3.86 -5.44
CA TRP A 183 15.29 3.63 -6.41
C TRP A 183 16.70 3.78 -5.82
N ALA A 184 16.85 4.31 -4.59
CA ALA A 184 18.17 4.50 -4.00
C ALA A 184 18.82 3.14 -3.70
N PRO A 185 20.12 2.95 -4.05
CA PRO A 185 20.85 1.74 -3.69
C PRO A 185 21.01 1.63 -2.18
N PHE A 186 21.27 0.43 -1.70
CA PHE A 186 21.62 0.19 -0.30
C PHE A 186 23.13 0.47 -0.10
N ASN A 187 23.47 1.68 0.33
CA ASN A 187 24.84 2.03 0.62
C ASN A 187 25.21 1.60 2.05
N ILE A 188 26.38 0.95 2.18
CA ILE A 188 26.87 0.37 3.45
C ILE A 188 27.89 1.32 4.11
N GLY A 189 28.42 2.29 3.35
CA GLY A 189 29.48 3.20 3.81
C GLY A 189 30.89 2.71 3.50
N VAL A 190 31.03 1.72 2.61
CA VAL A 190 32.33 1.21 2.11
C VAL A 190 32.45 1.63 0.65
N ASP A 191 33.36 2.57 0.34
CA ASP A 191 33.49 3.18 -1.01
C ASP A 191 33.59 2.16 -2.15
N ALA A 192 34.30 1.03 -1.96
CA ALA A 192 34.45 0.03 -2.99
C ALA A 192 33.15 -0.73 -3.31
N VAL A 193 32.34 -1.00 -2.29
CA VAL A 193 31.04 -1.68 -2.44
C VAL A 193 29.99 -0.70 -2.95
N ASP A 194 29.95 0.50 -2.40
CA ASP A 194 28.98 1.53 -2.75
C ASP A 194 29.13 1.96 -4.21
N ASN A 195 30.37 2.08 -4.71
CA ASN A 195 30.61 2.35 -6.13
C ASN A 195 30.08 1.23 -7.06
N LEU A 196 30.19 -0.02 -6.66
CA LEU A 196 29.68 -1.16 -7.41
C LEU A 196 28.15 -1.20 -7.37
N LEU A 197 27.52 -0.91 -6.24
CA LEU A 197 26.06 -0.86 -6.08
C LEU A 197 25.46 0.33 -6.84
N ASN A 198 26.13 1.46 -6.87
CA ASN A 198 25.71 2.66 -7.61
C ASN A 198 25.81 2.49 -9.15
N TYR A 199 26.56 1.49 -9.64
CA TYR A 199 26.62 1.17 -11.08
C TYR A 199 25.29 0.57 -11.60
N ILE A 200 24.50 -0.03 -10.69
CA ILE A 200 23.21 -0.65 -11.04
C ILE A 200 22.16 0.46 -11.23
N PRO A 201 21.40 0.48 -12.34
CA PRO A 201 20.34 1.47 -12.57
C PRO A 201 19.31 1.47 -11.44
N GLY A 202 18.85 2.66 -11.01
CA GLY A 202 17.88 2.81 -9.93
C GLY A 202 16.56 2.06 -10.15
N ILE A 203 16.11 1.90 -11.42
CA ILE A 203 14.92 1.11 -11.75
C ILE A 203 15.05 -0.36 -11.32
N VAL A 204 16.25 -0.95 -11.38
CA VAL A 204 16.49 -2.33 -10.95
C VAL A 204 16.37 -2.45 -9.43
N TRP A 205 16.88 -1.45 -8.70
CA TRP A 205 16.72 -1.37 -7.25
C TRP A 205 15.27 -1.24 -6.83
N PHE A 206 14.53 -0.33 -7.47
CA PHE A 206 13.10 -0.14 -7.21
C PHE A 206 12.30 -1.42 -7.46
N MET A 207 12.49 -2.03 -8.64
CA MET A 207 11.82 -3.28 -9.01
C MET A 207 12.17 -4.42 -8.08
N GLY A 208 13.46 -4.59 -7.74
CA GLY A 208 13.92 -5.64 -6.84
C GLY A 208 13.27 -5.56 -5.46
N LYS A 209 13.24 -4.36 -4.86
CA LYS A 209 12.59 -4.11 -3.56
C LYS A 209 11.07 -4.32 -3.63
N THR A 210 10.43 -3.80 -4.69
CA THR A 210 8.98 -3.97 -4.90
C THR A 210 8.61 -5.44 -5.04
N PHE A 211 9.35 -6.21 -5.85
CA PHE A 211 9.12 -7.65 -5.99
C PHE A 211 9.39 -8.42 -4.69
N LEU A 212 10.35 -8.00 -3.88
CA LEU A 212 10.58 -8.59 -2.56
C LEU A 212 9.35 -8.40 -1.65
N VAL A 213 8.75 -7.20 -1.63
CA VAL A 213 7.54 -6.94 -0.86
C VAL A 213 6.35 -7.72 -1.43
N VAL A 214 6.17 -7.76 -2.77
CA VAL A 214 5.16 -8.59 -3.43
C VAL A 214 5.29 -10.06 -3.02
N TRP A 215 6.53 -10.59 -3.06
CA TRP A 215 6.80 -11.96 -2.65
C TRP A 215 6.39 -12.20 -1.18
N LEU A 216 6.71 -11.26 -0.29
CA LEU A 216 6.34 -11.34 1.12
C LEU A 216 4.81 -11.35 1.30
N LEU A 217 4.07 -10.48 0.61
CA LEU A 217 2.61 -10.44 0.67
C LEU A 217 1.98 -11.72 0.10
N MET A 218 2.54 -12.25 -0.99
CA MET A 218 2.11 -13.52 -1.56
C MET A 218 2.40 -14.70 -0.62
N TRP A 219 3.54 -14.69 0.07
CA TRP A 219 3.86 -15.70 1.08
C TRP A 219 2.86 -15.67 2.25
N VAL A 220 2.50 -14.49 2.75
CA VAL A 220 1.46 -14.31 3.78
C VAL A 220 0.12 -14.91 3.31
N ARG A 221 -0.28 -14.66 2.05
CA ARG A 221 -1.50 -15.22 1.46
C ARG A 221 -1.57 -16.75 1.54
N TRP A 222 -0.46 -17.43 1.26
CA TRP A 222 -0.42 -18.90 1.26
C TRP A 222 -0.24 -19.52 2.65
N THR A 223 0.18 -18.74 3.63
CA THR A 223 0.50 -19.23 4.98
C THR A 223 -0.69 -19.10 5.94
N PHE A 224 -1.44 -17.99 5.86
CA PHE A 224 -2.50 -17.70 6.82
C PHE A 224 -3.87 -18.12 6.30
N PRO A 225 -4.72 -18.72 7.19
CA PRO A 225 -6.11 -19.00 6.86
C PRO A 225 -6.90 -17.69 6.77
N ARG A 226 -8.02 -17.75 6.03
CA ARG A 226 -8.93 -16.62 5.86
C ARG A 226 -9.56 -16.18 7.18
N LEU A 227 -9.64 -14.86 7.41
CA LEU A 227 -10.26 -14.26 8.58
C LEU A 227 -11.74 -13.96 8.31
N ARG A 228 -12.57 -13.99 9.37
CA ARG A 228 -13.97 -13.55 9.32
C ARG A 228 -14.06 -12.03 9.44
N ILE A 229 -15.16 -11.44 8.94
CA ILE A 229 -15.39 -9.99 8.96
C ILE A 229 -15.28 -9.40 10.36
N ASP A 230 -15.82 -10.05 11.39
CA ASP A 230 -15.74 -9.59 12.77
C ASP A 230 -14.32 -9.55 13.30
N GLN A 231 -13.48 -10.50 12.87
CA GLN A 231 -12.07 -10.56 13.25
C GLN A 231 -11.26 -9.48 12.53
N ILE A 232 -11.55 -9.23 11.26
CA ILE A 232 -10.89 -8.21 10.45
C ILE A 232 -11.18 -6.82 10.99
N LEU A 233 -12.45 -6.49 11.29
CA LEU A 233 -12.82 -5.21 11.88
C LEU A 233 -12.27 -5.04 13.30
N LYS A 234 -12.25 -6.10 14.12
CA LYS A 234 -11.61 -6.05 15.44
C LYS A 234 -10.11 -5.83 15.35
N LEU A 235 -9.43 -6.46 14.40
CA LEU A 235 -7.99 -6.28 14.18
C LEU A 235 -7.68 -4.84 13.83
N GLU A 236 -8.47 -4.23 12.95
CA GLU A 236 -8.27 -2.84 12.56
C GLU A 236 -8.56 -1.87 13.72
N TRP A 237 -9.81 -1.82 14.19
CA TRP A 237 -10.26 -0.81 15.15
C TRP A 237 -9.70 -0.98 16.55
N LYS A 238 -9.40 -2.22 16.98
CA LYS A 238 -8.92 -2.50 18.33
C LYS A 238 -7.39 -2.53 18.43
N TYR A 239 -6.69 -2.91 17.35
CA TYR A 239 -5.25 -3.12 17.42
C TYR A 239 -4.47 -2.23 16.46
N LEU A 240 -4.73 -2.25 15.14
CA LEU A 240 -3.90 -1.55 14.16
C LEU A 240 -4.06 -0.03 14.23
N MET A 241 -5.27 0.48 14.23
CA MET A 241 -5.54 1.92 14.29
C MET A 241 -5.00 2.56 15.57
N PRO A 242 -5.27 2.05 16.81
CA PRO A 242 -4.68 2.60 18.01
C PRO A 242 -3.15 2.49 18.02
N LEU A 243 -2.59 1.38 17.52
CA LEU A 243 -1.15 1.19 17.42
C LEU A 243 -0.52 2.20 16.46
N ALA A 244 -1.14 2.44 15.30
CA ALA A 244 -0.68 3.44 14.33
C ALA A 244 -0.74 4.87 14.90
N LEU A 245 -1.80 5.22 15.64
CA LEU A 245 -1.93 6.51 16.32
C LEU A 245 -0.86 6.71 17.40
N ILE A 246 -0.67 5.72 18.28
CA ILE A 246 0.38 5.77 19.31
C ILE A 246 1.75 5.89 18.65
N ASN A 247 2.01 5.12 17.61
CA ASN A 247 3.25 5.14 16.87
C ASN A 247 3.53 6.52 16.23
N LEU A 248 2.50 7.15 15.66
CA LEU A 248 2.60 8.50 15.10
C LEU A 248 2.99 9.53 16.17
N VAL A 249 2.38 9.47 17.37
CA VAL A 249 2.72 10.35 18.49
C VAL A 249 4.17 10.12 18.93
N ILE A 250 4.59 8.86 19.07
CA ILE A 250 5.98 8.52 19.43
C ILE A 250 6.95 9.07 18.38
N MET A 251 6.67 8.87 17.09
CA MET A 251 7.51 9.37 16.00
C MET A 251 7.62 10.91 16.05
N THR A 252 6.52 11.61 16.29
CA THR A 252 6.51 13.07 16.42
C THR A 252 7.41 13.53 17.56
N VAL A 253 7.39 12.84 18.71
CA VAL A 253 8.27 13.14 19.85
C VAL A 253 9.74 12.86 19.52
N VAL A 254 10.03 11.73 18.85
CA VAL A 254 11.41 11.36 18.43
C VAL A 254 12.00 12.41 17.51
N VAL A 255 11.23 12.86 16.52
CA VAL A 255 11.67 13.90 15.58
C VAL A 255 11.83 15.24 16.28
N ALA A 256 10.89 15.64 17.16
CA ALA A 256 10.96 16.89 17.92
C ALA A 256 12.17 16.95 18.88
N MET A 257 12.60 15.80 19.42
CA MET A 257 13.81 15.70 20.26
C MET A 257 15.12 15.59 19.45
N GLY A 258 15.03 15.49 18.12
CA GLY A 258 16.21 15.34 17.26
C GLY A 258 16.89 13.96 17.41
N TRP A 259 16.18 12.94 17.82
CA TRP A 259 16.68 11.55 17.98
C TRP A 259 16.61 10.72 16.68
N HIS A 260 16.61 11.38 15.54
CA HIS A 260 16.68 10.76 14.22
C HIS A 260 18.07 11.01 13.62
N PHE A 261 18.57 10.05 12.87
CA PHE A 261 19.87 10.15 12.18
C PHE A 261 19.75 10.86 10.84
#